data_9d112b35aabc09bc9a3ad0326cdaf584
#
_entry.id   9d112b35aabc09bc9a3ad0326cdaf584
#
_cell.length_a   1.000
_cell.length_b   1.000
_cell.length_c   1.000
_cell.angle_alpha   90.00
_cell.angle_beta   90.00
_cell.angle_gamma   90.00
#
_symmetry.space_group_name_H-M   'P 1'
#
loop_
_entity.id
_entity.type
_entity.pdbx_description
1 polymer ?
#
loop_
_entity_poly.entity_id
_entity_poly.type
_entity_poly.pdbx_seq_one_letter_code
_entity_poly.pdbx_strand_id
1 'polypeptide(L)'
;MYEKEVKEKTSQILPKVVGWRRHFHEYPEVSGEEKETSLYIQQVLTELGIPFETGFFGTAVLGTIKGDLPSKTVALRADMDALPVTELTGLPFASKNKGVMHACGHDGHMSILLGAAAVLQSMKSQLHGTVKLVFQPAEEEASIGGGRHIAASGKLDDIEEIYGLHVWPELPVGQVGLKKGNLMAASDRFYVHVKGKSTHAAQPHNGTDALVAAAHFIIDVQSLISREMNPMENVVCTIGLMNAGTRYNVGVEDAYLEGTVRTYTPALRDKMEQRLGELLKGLDYTFGTHSELNYVRGHSATINTPEKIDFLDEVAKTYIGKEHITHPEFPSMCAEDFSYYLEKFPGAFLWLGTGKEGTPALHNASFALDESILPLGIIMEAGACLETLAKE
;
A
#
# COMPACT_ATOMS: atom_id res chain seq x y z
N MET A 1 1.83 18.98 24.84
CA MET A 1 1.85 20.47 24.91
C MET A 1 0.93 21.08 23.85
N TYR A 2 0.92 20.54 22.63
CA TYR A 2 0.21 21.09 21.46
C TYR A 2 -1.21 20.56 21.26
N GLU A 3 -1.67 19.56 22.00
CA GLU A 3 -2.93 18.81 21.80
C GLU A 3 -4.15 19.72 21.58
N LYS A 4 -4.39 20.66 22.51
CA LYS A 4 -5.55 21.55 22.43
C LYS A 4 -5.53 22.42 21.18
N GLU A 5 -4.38 22.97 20.83
CA GLU A 5 -4.23 23.83 19.65
C GLU A 5 -4.39 23.04 18.37
N VAL A 6 -3.81 21.82 18.26
CA VAL A 6 -3.99 20.93 17.11
C VAL A 6 -5.46 20.60 16.90
N LYS A 7 -6.20 20.21 17.95
CA LYS A 7 -7.64 19.92 17.86
C LYS A 7 -8.45 21.14 17.41
N GLU A 8 -8.14 22.31 17.94
CA GLU A 8 -8.84 23.55 17.57
C GLU A 8 -8.59 23.90 16.09
N LYS A 9 -7.34 23.88 15.64
CA LYS A 9 -6.97 24.18 14.25
C LYS A 9 -7.52 23.13 13.29
N THR A 10 -7.52 21.84 13.67
CA THR A 10 -8.17 20.78 12.91
C THR A 10 -9.66 21.08 12.71
N SER A 11 -10.37 21.45 13.78
CA SER A 11 -11.79 21.80 13.68
C SER A 11 -12.05 22.99 12.76
N GLN A 12 -11.16 23.99 12.75
CA GLN A 12 -11.26 25.17 11.89
C GLN A 12 -11.06 24.84 10.41
N ILE A 13 -10.09 23.96 10.09
CA ILE A 13 -9.78 23.60 8.68
C ILE A 13 -10.70 22.51 8.13
N LEU A 14 -11.38 21.72 8.96
CA LEU A 14 -12.16 20.55 8.58
C LEU A 14 -13.15 20.78 7.41
N PRO A 15 -13.91 21.90 7.38
CA PRO A 15 -14.81 22.14 6.23
C PRO A 15 -14.08 22.20 4.89
N LYS A 16 -12.86 22.73 4.85
CA LYS A 16 -12.03 22.76 3.64
C LYS A 16 -11.52 21.35 3.31
N VAL A 17 -11.06 20.59 4.30
CA VAL A 17 -10.58 19.21 4.12
C VAL A 17 -11.66 18.32 3.52
N VAL A 18 -12.90 18.41 4.01
CA VAL A 18 -14.05 17.71 3.42
C VAL A 18 -14.26 18.15 1.96
N GLY A 19 -14.12 19.44 1.66
CA GLY A 19 -14.20 19.96 0.30
C GLY A 19 -13.11 19.39 -0.62
N TRP A 20 -11.86 19.34 -0.15
CA TRP A 20 -10.74 18.76 -0.90
C TRP A 20 -10.95 17.26 -1.15
N ARG A 21 -11.36 16.50 -0.13
CA ARG A 21 -11.65 15.08 -0.24
C ARG A 21 -12.72 14.80 -1.31
N ARG A 22 -13.81 15.55 -1.30
CA ARG A 22 -14.88 15.40 -2.28
C ARG A 22 -14.45 15.78 -3.68
N HIS A 23 -13.58 16.78 -3.82
CA HIS A 23 -13.00 17.13 -5.12
C HIS A 23 -12.13 15.98 -5.67
N PHE A 24 -11.20 15.42 -4.87
CA PHE A 24 -10.41 14.26 -5.30
C PHE A 24 -11.30 13.07 -5.67
N HIS A 25 -12.32 12.80 -4.87
CA HIS A 25 -13.26 11.71 -5.13
C HIS A 25 -14.07 11.92 -6.43
N GLU A 26 -14.41 13.14 -6.76
CA GLU A 26 -15.18 13.52 -7.97
C GLU A 26 -14.34 13.42 -9.25
N TYR A 27 -13.00 13.61 -9.15
CA TYR A 27 -12.07 13.64 -10.27
C TYR A 27 -10.89 12.70 -10.09
N PRO A 28 -11.13 11.38 -9.86
CA PRO A 28 -10.08 10.41 -9.62
C PRO A 28 -9.30 10.12 -10.90
N GLU A 29 -7.99 9.91 -10.77
CA GLU A 29 -7.11 9.53 -11.87
C GLU A 29 -6.34 8.25 -11.51
N VAL A 30 -6.15 7.36 -12.50
CA VAL A 30 -5.45 6.07 -12.28
C VAL A 30 -3.94 6.27 -12.14
N SER A 31 -3.26 5.26 -11.61
CA SER A 31 -1.82 5.20 -11.39
C SER A 31 -1.01 5.67 -12.60
N GLY A 32 -0.15 6.66 -12.38
CA GLY A 32 0.72 7.28 -13.39
C GLY A 32 0.06 8.36 -14.25
N GLU A 33 -1.25 8.61 -14.09
CA GLU A 33 -1.99 9.62 -14.85
C GLU A 33 -2.58 10.74 -13.94
N GLU A 34 -2.15 10.84 -12.68
CA GLU A 34 -2.68 11.74 -11.62
C GLU A 34 -2.30 13.21 -11.84
N LYS A 35 -2.52 13.73 -13.06
CA LYS A 35 -2.07 15.08 -13.50
C LYS A 35 -2.90 16.19 -12.85
N GLU A 36 -4.22 16.10 -12.95
CA GLU A 36 -5.12 17.10 -12.36
C GLU A 36 -5.11 17.00 -10.84
N THR A 37 -5.00 15.78 -10.29
CA THR A 37 -4.81 15.52 -8.86
C THR A 37 -3.56 16.23 -8.34
N SER A 38 -2.42 16.07 -9.03
CA SER A 38 -1.17 16.76 -8.71
C SER A 38 -1.30 18.29 -8.77
N LEU A 39 -1.94 18.82 -9.82
CA LEU A 39 -2.17 20.26 -9.97
C LEU A 39 -3.06 20.82 -8.86
N TYR A 40 -4.09 20.08 -8.46
CA TYR A 40 -4.96 20.51 -7.36
C TYR A 40 -4.23 20.53 -6.01
N ILE A 41 -3.38 19.52 -5.73
CA ILE A 41 -2.51 19.51 -4.54
C ILE A 41 -1.60 20.75 -4.55
N GLN A 42 -0.94 21.05 -5.67
CA GLN A 42 -0.08 22.23 -5.83
C GLN A 42 -0.85 23.54 -5.58
N GLN A 43 -2.08 23.62 -6.07
CA GLN A 43 -2.95 24.75 -5.80
C GLN A 43 -3.22 24.91 -4.31
N VAL A 44 -3.63 23.84 -3.62
CA VAL A 44 -3.91 23.87 -2.18
C VAL A 44 -2.65 24.23 -1.38
N LEU A 45 -1.49 23.65 -1.69
CA LEU A 45 -0.21 24.01 -1.05
C LEU A 45 0.14 25.49 -1.26
N THR A 46 -0.12 26.04 -2.45
CA THR A 46 0.07 27.47 -2.75
C THR A 46 -0.85 28.34 -1.89
N GLU A 47 -2.14 27.98 -1.78
CA GLU A 47 -3.11 28.68 -0.92
C GLU A 47 -2.73 28.66 0.57
N LEU A 48 -2.10 27.58 1.01
CA LEU A 48 -1.57 27.42 2.37
C LEU A 48 -0.22 28.13 2.59
N GLY A 49 0.41 28.65 1.53
CA GLY A 49 1.73 29.27 1.57
C GLY A 49 2.86 28.26 1.85
N ILE A 50 2.70 27.00 1.44
CA ILE A 50 3.68 25.92 1.62
C ILE A 50 4.47 25.76 0.30
N PRO A 51 5.80 25.96 0.32
CA PRO A 51 6.65 25.67 -0.82
C PRO A 51 6.62 24.19 -1.19
N PHE A 52 6.71 23.89 -2.48
CA PHE A 52 6.75 22.50 -2.98
C PHE A 52 7.67 22.33 -4.19
N GLU A 53 8.04 21.09 -4.45
CA GLU A 53 8.80 20.66 -5.62
C GLU A 53 8.00 19.59 -6.38
N THR A 54 8.19 19.56 -7.71
CA THR A 54 7.62 18.57 -8.62
C THR A 54 8.69 18.10 -9.63
N GLY A 55 8.36 17.16 -10.50
CA GLY A 55 9.23 16.75 -11.61
C GLY A 55 10.39 15.83 -11.21
N PHE A 56 10.40 15.31 -9.99
CA PHE A 56 11.41 14.35 -9.54
C PHE A 56 10.96 12.88 -9.73
N PHE A 57 9.65 12.64 -9.80
CA PHE A 57 9.06 11.36 -10.23
C PHE A 57 7.59 11.56 -10.65
N GLY A 58 7.26 11.28 -11.92
CA GLY A 58 5.89 11.33 -12.43
C GLY A 58 5.13 12.60 -12.00
N THR A 59 3.98 12.39 -11.41
CA THR A 59 3.05 13.41 -10.90
C THR A 59 3.28 13.78 -9.43
N ALA A 60 4.31 13.21 -8.78
CA ALA A 60 4.63 13.42 -7.37
C ALA A 60 4.81 14.89 -6.99
N VAL A 61 4.34 15.25 -5.79
CA VAL A 61 4.50 16.58 -5.19
C VAL A 61 5.17 16.43 -3.83
N LEU A 62 6.22 17.23 -3.57
CA LEU A 62 6.92 17.28 -2.30
C LEU A 62 6.77 18.67 -1.68
N GLY A 63 5.85 18.81 -0.73
CA GLY A 63 5.70 20.02 0.07
C GLY A 63 6.77 20.10 1.18
N THR A 64 7.13 21.32 1.60
CA THR A 64 8.11 21.51 2.68
C THR A 64 7.63 22.60 3.63
N ILE A 65 7.43 22.26 4.89
CA ILE A 65 7.17 23.23 5.98
C ILE A 65 8.45 23.33 6.81
N LYS A 66 9.11 24.47 6.73
CA LYS A 66 10.30 24.75 7.51
C LYS A 66 9.92 25.58 8.74
N GLY A 67 10.06 24.99 9.91
CA GLY A 67 9.84 25.67 11.19
C GLY A 67 10.87 26.77 11.45
N ASP A 68 10.57 27.64 12.40
CA ASP A 68 11.46 28.76 12.74
C ASP A 68 12.64 28.33 13.61
N LEU A 69 12.58 27.15 14.21
CA LEU A 69 13.64 26.58 15.04
C LEU A 69 14.32 25.41 14.30
N PRO A 70 15.64 25.43 14.08
CA PRO A 70 16.35 24.37 13.40
C PRO A 70 16.41 23.11 14.26
N SER A 71 16.12 21.95 13.66
CA SER A 71 16.28 20.62 14.26
C SER A 71 16.17 19.57 13.14
N LYS A 72 15.52 18.46 13.40
CA LYS A 72 15.30 17.30 12.56
C LYS A 72 14.40 17.57 11.36
N THR A 73 14.41 16.64 10.42
CA THR A 73 13.42 16.59 9.33
C THR A 73 12.59 15.32 9.47
N VAL A 74 11.27 15.45 9.44
CA VAL A 74 10.31 14.34 9.44
C VAL A 74 9.48 14.38 8.17
N ALA A 75 9.04 13.22 7.67
CA ALA A 75 8.15 13.16 6.51
C ALA A 75 6.79 12.55 6.86
N LEU A 76 5.77 13.04 6.17
CA LEU A 76 4.44 12.42 6.08
C LEU A 76 4.18 12.03 4.63
N ARG A 77 3.48 10.90 4.40
CA ARG A 77 3.16 10.43 3.06
C ARG A 77 1.68 10.13 2.89
N ALA A 78 1.13 10.55 1.77
CA ALA A 78 -0.14 10.08 1.23
C ALA A 78 0.03 9.64 -0.22
N ASP A 79 -0.63 8.55 -0.60
CA ASP A 79 -0.83 8.10 -1.97
C ASP A 79 -1.88 8.96 -2.69
N MET A 80 -1.87 8.95 -4.05
CA MET A 80 -2.68 9.88 -4.85
C MET A 80 -3.59 9.19 -5.85
N ASP A 81 -3.25 7.98 -6.27
CA ASP A 81 -3.88 7.30 -7.39
C ASP A 81 -5.22 6.67 -7.06
N ALA A 82 -6.02 6.44 -8.09
CA ALA A 82 -7.31 5.78 -8.05
C ALA A 82 -7.27 4.48 -8.86
N LEU A 83 -8.34 3.70 -8.77
CA LEU A 83 -8.47 2.40 -9.41
C LEU A 83 -9.39 2.44 -10.64
N PRO A 84 -9.16 1.56 -11.66
CA PRO A 84 -10.05 1.41 -12.81
C PRO A 84 -11.34 0.65 -12.42
N VAL A 85 -12.12 1.23 -11.52
CA VAL A 85 -13.37 0.70 -10.98
C VAL A 85 -14.52 1.64 -11.31
N THR A 86 -15.64 1.10 -11.82
CA THR A 86 -16.85 1.91 -12.03
C THR A 86 -17.59 2.08 -10.69
N GLU A 87 -17.69 3.30 -10.22
CA GLU A 87 -18.32 3.61 -8.94
C GLU A 87 -19.83 3.32 -8.92
N LEU A 88 -20.29 2.74 -7.81
CA LEU A 88 -21.70 2.40 -7.54
C LEU A 88 -22.20 2.94 -6.19
N THR A 89 -21.50 3.89 -5.58
CA THR A 89 -21.85 4.42 -4.24
C THR A 89 -23.13 5.26 -4.23
N GLY A 90 -23.46 5.93 -5.34
CA GLY A 90 -24.58 6.86 -5.40
C GLY A 90 -24.37 8.16 -4.61
N LEU A 91 -23.15 8.48 -4.22
CA LEU A 91 -22.80 9.71 -3.51
C LEU A 91 -23.05 10.96 -4.38
N PRO A 92 -23.43 12.11 -3.79
CA PRO A 92 -23.63 13.35 -4.56
C PRO A 92 -22.36 13.90 -5.20
N PHE A 93 -21.20 13.43 -4.74
CA PHE A 93 -19.86 13.73 -5.27
C PHE A 93 -19.18 12.46 -5.84
N ALA A 94 -19.98 11.50 -6.33
CA ALA A 94 -19.47 10.32 -7.01
C ALA A 94 -18.58 10.71 -8.21
N SER A 95 -17.66 9.81 -8.57
CA SER A 95 -16.69 10.01 -9.65
C SER A 95 -17.36 10.48 -10.95
N LYS A 96 -16.82 11.55 -11.54
CA LYS A 96 -17.15 12.05 -12.88
C LYS A 96 -16.30 11.42 -13.97
N ASN A 97 -15.23 10.74 -13.60
CA ASN A 97 -14.34 10.02 -14.50
C ASN A 97 -14.83 8.58 -14.68
N LYS A 98 -15.56 8.33 -15.77
CA LYS A 98 -16.19 7.04 -16.02
C LYS A 98 -15.19 5.88 -15.95
N GLY A 99 -15.49 4.89 -15.11
CA GLY A 99 -14.66 3.70 -14.95
C GLY A 99 -13.46 3.88 -14.02
N VAL A 100 -13.37 5.02 -13.29
CA VAL A 100 -12.31 5.29 -12.32
C VAL A 100 -12.92 5.71 -10.99
N MET A 101 -12.39 5.22 -9.88
CA MET A 101 -12.89 5.51 -8.53
C MET A 101 -11.76 5.44 -7.50
N HIS A 102 -11.78 6.32 -6.50
CA HIS A 102 -10.98 6.16 -5.28
C HIS A 102 -11.57 5.05 -4.38
N ALA A 103 -11.45 3.79 -4.84
CA ALA A 103 -11.96 2.63 -4.12
C ALA A 103 -11.03 2.12 -3.02
N CYS A 104 -9.85 2.73 -2.85
CA CYS A 104 -8.90 2.45 -1.76
C CYS A 104 -8.83 3.57 -0.71
N GLY A 105 -9.49 4.72 -0.95
CA GLY A 105 -9.58 5.81 0.02
C GLY A 105 -8.43 6.82 -0.03
N HIS A 106 -7.62 6.82 -1.10
CA HIS A 106 -6.49 7.75 -1.25
C HIS A 106 -6.94 9.22 -1.32
N ASP A 107 -8.17 9.50 -1.75
CA ASP A 107 -8.81 10.81 -1.62
C ASP A 107 -8.90 11.30 -0.16
N GLY A 108 -9.12 10.38 0.77
CA GLY A 108 -9.06 10.62 2.21
C GLY A 108 -7.63 10.87 2.69
N HIS A 109 -6.67 10.04 2.24
CA HIS A 109 -5.25 10.15 2.66
C HIS A 109 -4.66 11.50 2.24
N MET A 110 -4.82 11.90 0.96
CA MET A 110 -4.38 13.22 0.47
C MET A 110 -5.00 14.36 1.27
N SER A 111 -6.28 14.25 1.58
CA SER A 111 -7.01 15.30 2.29
C SER A 111 -6.62 15.40 3.76
N ILE A 112 -6.32 14.27 4.40
CA ILE A 112 -5.76 14.21 5.76
C ILE A 112 -4.38 14.87 5.76
N LEU A 113 -3.51 14.52 4.83
CA LEU A 113 -2.17 15.10 4.73
C LEU A 113 -2.21 16.61 4.46
N LEU A 114 -3.09 17.09 3.58
CA LEU A 114 -3.31 18.53 3.37
C LEU A 114 -3.86 19.23 4.63
N GLY A 115 -4.74 18.55 5.36
CA GLY A 115 -5.27 19.03 6.64
C GLY A 115 -4.18 19.15 7.70
N ALA A 116 -3.33 18.12 7.84
CA ALA A 116 -2.18 18.14 8.74
C ALA A 116 -1.18 19.25 8.33
N ALA A 117 -0.94 19.40 7.03
CA ALA A 117 -0.11 20.47 6.49
C ALA A 117 -0.63 21.87 6.87
N ALA A 118 -1.94 22.10 6.76
CA ALA A 118 -2.55 23.38 7.16
C ALA A 118 -2.40 23.64 8.65
N VAL A 119 -2.61 22.62 9.51
CA VAL A 119 -2.40 22.73 10.97
C VAL A 119 -0.94 23.06 11.26
N LEU A 120 0.01 22.27 10.73
CA LEU A 120 1.45 22.47 10.97
C LEU A 120 1.94 23.82 10.45
N GLN A 121 1.52 24.25 9.26
CA GLN A 121 1.87 25.57 8.72
C GLN A 121 1.37 26.72 9.61
N SER A 122 0.17 26.57 10.17
CA SER A 122 -0.38 27.57 11.10
C SER A 122 0.36 27.62 12.46
N MET A 123 1.09 26.56 12.81
CA MET A 123 1.91 26.41 14.01
C MET A 123 3.42 26.52 13.73
N LYS A 124 3.80 27.02 12.55
CA LYS A 124 5.18 27.06 12.07
C LYS A 124 6.17 27.68 13.07
N SER A 125 5.77 28.71 13.79
CA SER A 125 6.61 29.37 14.81
C SER A 125 6.92 28.48 16.03
N GLN A 126 6.17 27.40 16.22
CA GLN A 126 6.36 26.42 17.29
C GLN A 126 7.03 25.13 16.79
N LEU A 127 7.31 25.05 15.47
CA LEU A 127 7.87 23.86 14.85
C LEU A 127 9.39 23.85 14.97
N HIS A 128 9.94 22.84 15.63
CA HIS A 128 11.38 22.63 15.80
C HIS A 128 11.95 21.74 14.70
N GLY A 129 12.11 22.24 13.47
CA GLY A 129 12.66 21.47 12.36
C GLY A 129 11.85 21.62 11.08
N THR A 130 11.90 20.59 10.23
CA THR A 130 11.29 20.58 8.92
C THR A 130 10.32 19.42 8.77
N VAL A 131 9.15 19.65 8.15
CA VAL A 131 8.22 18.60 7.75
C VAL A 131 8.18 18.53 6.23
N LYS A 132 8.43 17.36 5.66
CA LYS A 132 8.24 17.04 4.26
C LYS A 132 6.91 16.33 4.05
N LEU A 133 6.14 16.80 3.07
CA LEU A 133 4.81 16.30 2.73
C LEU A 133 4.91 15.58 1.38
N VAL A 134 4.90 14.27 1.40
CA VAL A 134 5.07 13.43 0.21
C VAL A 134 3.70 13.03 -0.33
N PHE A 135 3.30 13.62 -1.45
CA PHE A 135 2.13 13.18 -2.22
C PHE A 135 2.64 12.25 -3.32
N GLN A 136 2.37 10.96 -3.17
CA GLN A 136 2.96 9.91 -3.95
C GLN A 136 2.00 9.33 -4.98
N PRO A 137 2.34 9.30 -6.29
CA PRO A 137 1.56 8.63 -7.32
C PRO A 137 1.81 7.12 -7.34
N ALA A 138 0.94 6.40 -8.04
CA ALA A 138 1.11 5.01 -8.49
C ALA A 138 1.45 4.01 -7.37
N GLU A 139 0.68 4.02 -6.28
CA GLU A 139 0.75 2.99 -5.24
C GLU A 139 0.16 1.67 -5.76
N GLU A 140 -0.99 1.73 -6.42
CA GLU A 140 -1.77 0.57 -6.88
C GLU A 140 -1.14 -0.17 -8.08
N GLU A 141 -0.16 0.44 -8.75
CA GLU A 141 0.51 -0.16 -9.92
C GLU A 141 2.00 -0.42 -9.62
N ALA A 142 2.29 -1.61 -9.10
CA ALA A 142 3.63 -2.03 -8.70
C ALA A 142 4.68 -1.96 -9.84
N SER A 143 4.25 -2.01 -11.11
CA SER A 143 5.15 -1.89 -12.26
C SER A 143 5.68 -0.46 -12.44
N ILE A 144 4.91 0.54 -12.00
CA ILE A 144 5.33 1.95 -11.93
C ILE A 144 6.07 2.19 -10.62
N GLY A 145 5.49 1.79 -9.46
CA GLY A 145 6.14 1.74 -8.14
C GLY A 145 6.55 3.10 -7.60
N GLY A 146 5.57 3.96 -7.33
CA GLY A 146 5.80 5.33 -6.84
C GLY A 146 6.65 5.42 -5.60
N GLY A 147 6.34 4.64 -4.55
CA GLY A 147 7.07 4.60 -3.29
C GLY A 147 8.54 4.24 -3.47
N ARG A 148 8.84 3.20 -4.29
CA ARG A 148 10.20 2.76 -4.57
C ARG A 148 11.05 3.87 -5.21
N HIS A 149 10.49 4.56 -6.20
CA HIS A 149 11.21 5.61 -6.92
C HIS A 149 11.42 6.86 -6.07
N ILE A 150 10.41 7.26 -5.29
CA ILE A 150 10.52 8.42 -4.41
C ILE A 150 11.50 8.15 -3.27
N ALA A 151 11.43 6.99 -2.63
CA ALA A 151 12.39 6.59 -1.59
C ALA A 151 13.84 6.59 -2.12
N ALA A 152 14.04 6.19 -3.38
CA ALA A 152 15.36 6.17 -4.03
C ALA A 152 15.81 7.51 -4.63
N SER A 153 14.93 8.52 -4.70
CA SER A 153 15.19 9.79 -5.42
C SER A 153 16.25 10.70 -4.80
N GLY A 154 16.65 10.45 -3.55
CA GLY A 154 17.51 11.35 -2.78
C GLY A 154 16.78 12.57 -2.17
N LYS A 155 15.53 12.80 -2.52
CA LYS A 155 14.73 13.95 -2.00
C LYS A 155 14.40 13.84 -0.52
N LEU A 156 14.50 12.65 0.04
CA LEU A 156 14.21 12.34 1.45
C LEU A 156 15.45 11.95 2.25
N ASP A 157 16.68 12.09 1.70
CA ASP A 157 17.89 11.61 2.39
C ASP A 157 18.22 12.36 3.69
N ASP A 158 17.59 13.51 3.90
CA ASP A 158 17.72 14.34 5.10
C ASP A 158 16.65 14.08 6.16
N ILE A 159 15.71 13.16 5.92
CA ILE A 159 14.70 12.83 6.94
C ILE A 159 15.24 11.83 7.96
N GLU A 160 14.82 11.97 9.21
CA GLU A 160 15.12 11.02 10.28
C GLU A 160 14.00 9.98 10.45
N GLU A 161 12.78 10.36 10.14
CA GLU A 161 11.59 9.52 10.33
C GLU A 161 10.52 9.80 9.28
N ILE A 162 9.71 8.78 8.98
CA ILE A 162 8.56 8.92 8.09
C ILE A 162 7.32 8.26 8.68
N TYR A 163 6.18 8.90 8.49
CA TYR A 163 4.88 8.38 8.89
C TYR A 163 3.88 8.43 7.74
N GLY A 164 2.92 7.52 7.77
CA GLY A 164 1.80 7.49 6.86
C GLY A 164 0.63 6.73 7.47
N LEU A 165 -0.50 6.79 6.81
CA LEU A 165 -1.69 6.06 7.23
C LEU A 165 -2.45 5.47 6.04
N HIS A 166 -3.25 4.45 6.34
CA HIS A 166 -4.24 3.92 5.40
C HIS A 166 -5.58 3.75 6.08
N VAL A 167 -6.64 4.13 5.42
CA VAL A 167 -8.01 3.86 5.90
C VAL A 167 -8.30 2.36 5.87
N TRP A 168 -8.94 1.83 6.92
CA TRP A 168 -9.06 0.40 7.12
C TRP A 168 -10.49 0.02 7.50
N PRO A 169 -11.28 -0.57 6.57
CA PRO A 169 -12.69 -0.89 6.84
C PRO A 169 -12.89 -2.05 7.83
N GLU A 170 -11.87 -2.88 8.10
CA GLU A 170 -11.93 -3.91 9.13
C GLU A 170 -11.77 -3.35 10.55
N LEU A 171 -11.32 -2.10 10.70
CA LEU A 171 -11.34 -1.39 11.99
C LEU A 171 -12.58 -0.51 12.10
N PRO A 172 -13.22 -0.46 13.28
CA PRO A 172 -14.36 0.43 13.50
C PRO A 172 -13.99 1.90 13.27
N VAL A 173 -14.96 2.68 12.78
CA VAL A 173 -14.85 4.14 12.65
C VAL A 173 -14.36 4.76 13.96
N GLY A 174 -13.37 5.65 13.86
CA GLY A 174 -12.82 6.35 15.01
C GLY A 174 -11.75 5.57 15.78
N GLN A 175 -11.29 4.44 15.26
CA GLN A 175 -10.15 3.70 15.81
C GLN A 175 -8.87 3.93 15.00
N VAL A 176 -7.74 4.01 15.68
CA VAL A 176 -6.40 4.01 15.09
C VAL A 176 -5.73 2.69 15.41
N GLY A 177 -5.37 1.95 14.37
CA GLY A 177 -4.68 0.65 14.46
C GLY A 177 -3.17 0.84 14.48
N LEU A 178 -2.53 0.49 15.60
CA LEU A 178 -1.09 0.56 15.80
C LEU A 178 -0.51 -0.84 15.98
N LYS A 179 0.36 -1.28 15.07
CA LYS A 179 0.97 -2.61 15.12
C LYS A 179 2.48 -2.55 14.94
N LYS A 180 3.21 -3.10 15.89
CA LYS A 180 4.68 -3.27 15.82
C LYS A 180 5.07 -4.34 14.81
N GLY A 181 6.17 -4.12 14.11
CA GLY A 181 6.69 -5.08 13.14
C GLY A 181 5.78 -5.21 11.93
N ASN A 182 5.53 -6.42 11.48
CA ASN A 182 4.76 -6.69 10.27
C ASN A 182 3.33 -6.13 10.36
N LEU A 183 3.00 -5.21 9.46
CA LEU A 183 1.67 -4.64 9.29
C LEU A 183 0.99 -5.18 8.03
N MET A 184 1.69 -5.17 6.89
CA MET A 184 1.17 -5.67 5.61
C MET A 184 2.22 -6.54 4.90
N ALA A 185 1.77 -7.46 4.04
CA ALA A 185 2.62 -8.45 3.40
C ALA A 185 3.39 -7.89 2.19
N ALA A 186 4.49 -8.57 1.84
CA ALA A 186 5.07 -8.46 0.52
C ALA A 186 4.14 -9.08 -0.53
N SER A 187 4.18 -8.53 -1.74
CA SER A 187 3.35 -8.98 -2.86
C SER A 187 4.21 -9.31 -4.07
N ASP A 188 4.26 -10.59 -4.42
CA ASP A 188 4.98 -11.06 -5.59
C ASP A 188 4.03 -11.72 -6.58
N ARG A 189 4.45 -11.73 -7.85
CA ARG A 189 3.78 -12.46 -8.93
C ARG A 189 4.75 -13.47 -9.52
N PHE A 190 4.23 -14.57 -10.03
CA PHE A 190 5.03 -15.49 -10.79
C PHE A 190 4.26 -16.03 -11.99
N TYR A 191 5.02 -16.33 -13.01
CA TYR A 191 4.56 -16.86 -14.28
C TYR A 191 5.33 -18.13 -14.58
N VAL A 192 4.63 -19.19 -14.93
CA VAL A 192 5.25 -20.49 -15.26
C VAL A 192 4.82 -20.92 -16.65
N HIS A 193 5.80 -21.23 -17.48
CA HIS A 193 5.60 -21.97 -18.72
C HIS A 193 6.13 -23.38 -18.56
N VAL A 194 5.29 -24.39 -18.83
CA VAL A 194 5.69 -25.79 -18.85
C VAL A 194 5.61 -26.27 -20.28
N LYS A 195 6.76 -26.62 -20.86
CA LYS A 195 6.89 -27.08 -22.24
C LYS A 195 7.07 -28.58 -22.28
N GLY A 196 6.22 -29.25 -23.03
CA GLY A 196 6.26 -30.67 -23.32
C GLY A 196 6.46 -30.96 -24.80
N LYS A 197 5.84 -32.02 -25.25
CA LYS A 197 5.85 -32.43 -26.67
C LYS A 197 4.49 -32.98 -27.06
N SER A 198 3.86 -32.37 -28.06
CA SER A 198 2.55 -32.77 -28.57
C SER A 198 2.57 -34.17 -29.18
N THR A 199 1.43 -34.87 -29.08
CA THR A 199 1.24 -36.20 -29.65
C THR A 199 -0.25 -36.48 -29.88
N HIS A 200 -0.55 -37.55 -30.62
CA HIS A 200 -1.92 -38.05 -30.66
C HIS A 200 -2.32 -38.59 -29.27
N ALA A 201 -3.44 -38.17 -28.71
CA ALA A 201 -3.85 -38.56 -27.36
C ALA A 201 -3.96 -40.07 -27.10
N ALA A 202 -4.18 -40.88 -28.16
CA ALA A 202 -4.16 -42.33 -28.06
C ALA A 202 -2.73 -42.93 -28.10
N GLN A 203 -1.69 -42.11 -28.27
CA GLN A 203 -0.27 -42.54 -28.31
C GLN A 203 0.58 -41.65 -27.33
N PRO A 204 0.23 -41.59 -26.07
CA PRO A 204 0.87 -40.68 -25.09
C PRO A 204 2.37 -40.94 -24.91
N HIS A 205 2.82 -42.18 -25.16
CA HIS A 205 4.23 -42.59 -25.05
C HIS A 205 5.15 -41.95 -26.11
N ASN A 206 4.62 -41.26 -27.11
CA ASN A 206 5.38 -40.55 -28.16
C ASN A 206 5.54 -39.03 -27.83
N GLY A 207 4.93 -38.57 -26.78
CA GLY A 207 4.96 -37.16 -26.37
C GLY A 207 5.35 -36.95 -24.90
N THR A 208 5.22 -35.70 -24.44
CA THR A 208 5.39 -35.29 -23.05
C THR A 208 4.24 -34.34 -22.71
N ASP A 209 3.43 -34.70 -21.73
CA ASP A 209 2.20 -33.96 -21.41
C ASP A 209 2.43 -32.82 -20.45
N ALA A 210 2.43 -31.59 -20.97
CA ALA A 210 2.62 -30.38 -20.17
C ALA A 210 1.43 -30.11 -19.23
N LEU A 211 0.20 -30.54 -19.59
CA LEU A 211 -0.98 -30.37 -18.76
C LEU A 211 -0.89 -31.19 -17.46
N VAL A 212 -0.47 -32.45 -17.58
CA VAL A 212 -0.29 -33.31 -16.39
C VAL A 212 0.79 -32.79 -15.51
N ALA A 213 1.94 -32.34 -16.05
CA ALA A 213 3.02 -31.74 -15.29
C ALA A 213 2.55 -30.47 -14.56
N ALA A 214 1.86 -29.56 -15.25
CA ALA A 214 1.32 -28.34 -14.65
C ALA A 214 0.32 -28.62 -13.51
N ALA A 215 -0.54 -29.64 -13.65
CA ALA A 215 -1.46 -30.06 -12.60
C ALA A 215 -0.70 -30.56 -11.34
N HIS A 216 0.39 -31.32 -11.52
CA HIS A 216 1.26 -31.71 -10.40
C HIS A 216 1.93 -30.53 -9.74
N PHE A 217 2.41 -29.53 -10.50
CA PHE A 217 2.97 -28.31 -9.92
C PHE A 217 1.99 -27.61 -8.96
N ILE A 218 0.73 -27.49 -9.34
CA ILE A 218 -0.31 -26.89 -8.49
C ILE A 218 -0.44 -27.64 -7.17
N ILE A 219 -0.42 -28.97 -7.21
CA ILE A 219 -0.53 -29.84 -6.02
C ILE A 219 0.75 -29.74 -5.16
N ASP A 220 1.92 -29.76 -5.78
CA ASP A 220 3.21 -29.69 -5.11
C ASP A 220 3.41 -28.35 -4.39
N VAL A 221 2.90 -27.24 -4.94
CA VAL A 221 2.87 -25.94 -4.27
C VAL A 221 2.05 -26.00 -2.97
N GLN A 222 0.93 -26.73 -2.93
CA GLN A 222 0.17 -26.90 -1.68
C GLN A 222 0.98 -27.70 -0.64
N SER A 223 1.75 -28.69 -1.07
CA SER A 223 2.65 -29.46 -0.20
C SER A 223 3.81 -28.59 0.29
N LEU A 224 4.39 -27.74 -0.55
CA LEU A 224 5.40 -26.76 -0.16
C LEU A 224 4.89 -25.88 1.01
N ILE A 225 3.71 -25.29 0.86
CA ILE A 225 3.13 -24.43 1.91
C ILE A 225 2.85 -25.22 3.18
N SER A 226 2.19 -26.38 3.07
CA SER A 226 1.71 -27.11 4.24
C SER A 226 2.77 -27.97 4.95
N ARG A 227 3.89 -28.32 4.30
CA ARG A 227 4.91 -29.24 4.83
C ARG A 227 6.29 -28.63 5.00
N GLU A 228 6.63 -27.55 4.30
CA GLU A 228 7.96 -26.93 4.38
C GLU A 228 7.97 -25.55 5.02
N MET A 229 6.84 -24.84 5.02
CA MET A 229 6.74 -23.56 5.73
C MET A 229 6.48 -23.79 7.21
N ASN A 230 7.08 -22.95 8.05
CA ASN A 230 6.81 -22.97 9.48
C ASN A 230 5.33 -22.59 9.69
N PRO A 231 4.51 -23.41 10.37
CA PRO A 231 3.09 -23.12 10.56
C PRO A 231 2.82 -21.86 11.40
N MET A 232 3.84 -21.30 12.05
CA MET A 232 3.77 -20.02 12.77
C MET A 232 4.08 -18.83 11.87
N GLU A 233 4.51 -19.06 10.62
CA GLU A 233 4.78 -18.04 9.62
C GLU A 233 3.69 -18.06 8.55
N ASN A 234 3.06 -16.89 8.31
CA ASN A 234 2.00 -16.80 7.34
C ASN A 234 2.56 -16.63 5.93
N VAL A 235 2.18 -17.54 5.04
CA VAL A 235 2.48 -17.51 3.61
C VAL A 235 1.20 -17.75 2.84
N VAL A 236 0.97 -16.96 1.80
CA VAL A 236 -0.04 -17.25 0.78
C VAL A 236 0.66 -17.48 -0.55
N CYS A 237 0.32 -18.58 -1.22
CA CYS A 237 0.71 -18.84 -2.59
C CYS A 237 -0.52 -19.33 -3.34
N THR A 238 -1.00 -18.52 -4.27
CA THR A 238 -2.21 -18.82 -5.05
C THR A 238 -1.88 -18.84 -6.54
N ILE A 239 -2.25 -19.92 -7.23
CA ILE A 239 -2.25 -19.98 -8.68
C ILE A 239 -3.67 -19.67 -9.14
N GLY A 240 -3.86 -18.49 -9.73
CA GLY A 240 -5.17 -17.96 -10.11
C GLY A 240 -5.56 -18.21 -11.56
N LEU A 241 -4.58 -18.55 -12.40
CA LEU A 241 -4.80 -18.82 -13.83
C LEU A 241 -3.99 -20.01 -14.29
N MET A 242 -4.61 -20.86 -15.10
CA MET A 242 -3.95 -21.92 -15.87
C MET A 242 -4.59 -22.03 -17.24
N ASN A 243 -3.78 -21.98 -18.28
CA ASN A 243 -4.17 -22.22 -19.67
C ASN A 243 -3.35 -23.37 -20.25
N ALA A 244 -4.00 -24.41 -20.77
CA ALA A 244 -3.32 -25.57 -21.36
C ALA A 244 -4.20 -26.29 -22.38
N GLY A 245 -3.59 -26.76 -23.47
CA GLY A 245 -4.24 -27.58 -24.47
C GLY A 245 -5.15 -26.81 -25.42
N THR A 246 -5.47 -27.48 -26.56
CA THR A 246 -6.30 -26.89 -27.65
C THR A 246 -7.47 -27.77 -28.02
N ARG A 247 -7.34 -29.11 -27.86
CA ARG A 247 -8.37 -30.07 -28.26
C ARG A 247 -8.25 -31.38 -27.48
N TYR A 248 -9.38 -32.04 -27.23
CA TYR A 248 -9.49 -33.26 -26.41
C TYR A 248 -8.64 -34.44 -26.87
N ASN A 249 -8.26 -34.53 -28.16
CA ASN A 249 -7.53 -35.66 -28.75
C ASN A 249 -6.08 -35.30 -29.13
N VAL A 250 -5.53 -34.23 -28.59
CA VAL A 250 -4.15 -33.77 -28.81
C VAL A 250 -3.45 -33.72 -27.45
N GLY A 251 -2.31 -34.39 -27.29
CA GLY A 251 -1.44 -34.28 -26.12
C GLY A 251 -0.88 -32.87 -26.00
N VAL A 252 -0.88 -32.33 -24.80
CA VAL A 252 -0.60 -30.92 -24.53
C VAL A 252 0.90 -30.67 -24.51
N GLU A 253 1.38 -29.76 -25.35
CA GLU A 253 2.79 -29.40 -25.42
C GLU A 253 3.14 -28.11 -24.69
N ASP A 254 2.14 -27.31 -24.32
CA ASP A 254 2.35 -26.02 -23.63
C ASP A 254 1.28 -25.81 -22.56
N ALA A 255 1.72 -25.48 -21.36
CA ALA A 255 0.86 -25.04 -20.25
C ALA A 255 1.42 -23.78 -19.63
N TYR A 256 0.55 -22.80 -19.35
CA TYR A 256 0.88 -21.51 -18.77
C TYR A 256 0.10 -21.29 -17.48
N LEU A 257 0.81 -20.87 -16.42
CA LEU A 257 0.19 -20.57 -15.12
C LEU A 257 0.62 -19.19 -14.65
N GLU A 258 -0.29 -18.52 -13.94
CA GLU A 258 0.01 -17.29 -13.21
C GLU A 258 -0.38 -17.44 -11.74
N GLY A 259 0.49 -16.91 -10.86
CA GLY A 259 0.24 -16.96 -9.44
C GLY A 259 0.78 -15.74 -8.68
N THR A 260 0.42 -15.68 -7.42
CA THR A 260 0.87 -14.66 -6.49
C THR A 260 1.39 -15.27 -5.19
N VAL A 261 2.39 -14.61 -4.59
CA VAL A 261 2.94 -14.97 -3.28
C VAL A 261 2.80 -13.78 -2.33
N ARG A 262 2.45 -14.07 -1.07
CA ARG A 262 2.44 -13.09 0.03
C ARG A 262 3.29 -13.62 1.17
N THR A 263 4.18 -12.79 1.71
CA THR A 263 5.07 -13.13 2.81
C THR A 263 5.32 -11.91 3.69
N TYR A 264 5.74 -12.13 4.95
CA TYR A 264 6.02 -11.03 5.88
C TYR A 264 7.51 -10.78 6.11
N THR A 265 8.39 -11.67 5.67
CA THR A 265 9.83 -11.51 5.90
C THR A 265 10.63 -11.70 4.61
N PRO A 266 11.75 -10.99 4.43
CA PRO A 266 12.63 -11.20 3.28
C PRO A 266 13.11 -12.66 3.14
N ALA A 267 13.47 -13.30 4.23
CA ALA A 267 13.93 -14.70 4.23
C ALA A 267 12.85 -15.67 3.71
N LEU A 268 11.60 -15.44 4.09
CA LEU A 268 10.48 -16.26 3.62
C LEU A 268 10.16 -16.01 2.14
N ARG A 269 10.30 -14.75 1.70
CA ARG A 269 10.16 -14.34 0.31
C ARG A 269 11.22 -15.01 -0.57
N ASP A 270 12.50 -14.98 -0.15
CA ASP A 270 13.61 -15.64 -0.84
C ASP A 270 13.40 -17.15 -0.91
N LYS A 271 12.96 -17.77 0.19
CA LYS A 271 12.65 -19.19 0.25
C LYS A 271 11.53 -19.57 -0.73
N MET A 272 10.47 -18.78 -0.84
CA MET A 272 9.36 -19.07 -1.76
C MET A 272 9.81 -19.04 -3.22
N GLU A 273 10.55 -18.00 -3.63
CA GLU A 273 11.09 -17.91 -5.00
C GLU A 273 12.01 -19.08 -5.34
N GLN A 274 12.94 -19.40 -4.43
CA GLN A 274 13.86 -20.53 -4.59
C GLN A 274 13.10 -21.86 -4.74
N ARG A 275 12.17 -22.13 -3.82
CA ARG A 275 11.46 -23.43 -3.77
C ARG A 275 10.52 -23.63 -4.94
N LEU A 276 9.85 -22.59 -5.45
CA LEU A 276 9.05 -22.69 -6.69
C LEU A 276 9.92 -23.10 -7.87
N GLY A 277 11.12 -22.51 -8.00
CA GLY A 277 12.06 -22.91 -9.06
C GLY A 277 12.60 -24.34 -8.89
N GLU A 278 12.82 -24.81 -7.66
CA GLU A 278 13.27 -26.18 -7.38
C GLU A 278 12.17 -27.22 -7.65
N LEU A 279 10.91 -26.92 -7.31
CA LEU A 279 9.76 -27.77 -7.65
C LEU A 279 9.65 -27.96 -9.16
N LEU A 280 9.80 -26.90 -9.95
CA LEU A 280 9.75 -26.99 -11.42
C LEU A 280 10.88 -27.87 -11.98
N LYS A 281 12.11 -27.76 -11.44
CA LYS A 281 13.22 -28.65 -11.84
C LYS A 281 12.92 -30.12 -11.52
N GLY A 282 12.33 -30.39 -10.36
CA GLY A 282 11.89 -31.73 -9.98
C GLY A 282 10.79 -32.28 -10.91
N LEU A 283 9.86 -31.43 -11.28
CA LEU A 283 8.80 -31.71 -12.23
C LEU A 283 9.36 -32.06 -13.63
N ASP A 284 10.27 -31.25 -14.12
CA ASP A 284 10.94 -31.47 -15.42
C ASP A 284 11.66 -32.81 -15.47
N TYR A 285 12.35 -33.17 -14.40
CA TYR A 285 13.00 -34.46 -14.25
C TYR A 285 11.98 -35.61 -14.26
N THR A 286 10.85 -35.45 -13.59
CA THR A 286 9.82 -36.48 -13.42
C THR A 286 9.02 -36.73 -14.70
N PHE A 287 8.64 -35.65 -15.40
CA PHE A 287 7.74 -35.70 -16.54
C PHE A 287 8.46 -35.58 -17.90
N GLY A 288 9.75 -35.23 -17.91
CA GLY A 288 10.50 -34.94 -19.11
C GLY A 288 10.11 -33.66 -19.81
N THR A 289 9.55 -32.71 -19.07
CA THR A 289 9.17 -31.37 -19.53
C THR A 289 10.36 -30.40 -19.46
N HIS A 290 10.15 -29.17 -19.89
CA HIS A 290 11.05 -28.05 -19.69
C HIS A 290 10.25 -26.84 -19.17
N SER A 291 10.51 -26.42 -17.95
CA SER A 291 9.76 -25.35 -17.30
C SER A 291 10.57 -24.08 -17.16
N GLU A 292 9.94 -22.93 -17.36
CA GLU A 292 10.50 -21.59 -17.16
C GLU A 292 9.69 -20.89 -16.07
N LEU A 293 10.38 -20.38 -15.03
CA LEU A 293 9.82 -19.53 -13.98
C LEU A 293 10.23 -18.07 -14.21
N ASN A 294 9.26 -17.19 -14.36
CA ASN A 294 9.47 -15.75 -14.25
C ASN A 294 8.85 -15.28 -12.93
N TYR A 295 9.70 -14.98 -11.94
CA TYR A 295 9.29 -14.49 -10.62
C TYR A 295 9.52 -12.99 -10.56
N VAL A 296 8.45 -12.23 -10.35
CA VAL A 296 8.47 -10.76 -10.30
C VAL A 296 8.21 -10.31 -8.87
N ARG A 297 9.25 -9.82 -8.20
CA ARG A 297 9.11 -9.21 -6.88
C ARG A 297 8.43 -7.86 -7.01
N GLY A 298 7.26 -7.73 -6.37
CA GLY A 298 6.53 -6.48 -6.21
C GLY A 298 6.89 -5.81 -4.88
N HIS A 299 5.90 -5.22 -4.19
CA HIS A 299 6.13 -4.53 -2.93
C HIS A 299 6.75 -5.45 -1.86
N SER A 300 7.65 -4.89 -1.06
CA SER A 300 8.15 -5.56 0.14
C SER A 300 7.11 -5.53 1.26
N ALA A 301 7.38 -6.27 2.34
CA ALA A 301 6.49 -6.21 3.50
C ALA A 301 6.57 -4.86 4.21
N THR A 302 5.44 -4.29 4.58
CA THR A 302 5.36 -3.08 5.40
C THR A 302 5.64 -3.46 6.85
N ILE A 303 6.85 -3.13 7.31
CA ILE A 303 7.35 -3.51 8.64
C ILE A 303 7.61 -2.24 9.45
N ASN A 304 6.72 -1.96 10.37
CA ASN A 304 6.83 -0.81 11.26
C ASN A 304 8.02 -0.92 12.21
N THR A 305 8.75 0.17 12.40
CA THR A 305 9.77 0.29 13.43
C THR A 305 9.10 0.22 14.81
N PRO A 306 9.41 -0.77 15.67
CA PRO A 306 8.68 -0.98 16.92
C PRO A 306 8.66 0.26 17.84
N GLU A 307 9.78 0.97 17.93
CA GLU A 307 9.94 2.18 18.77
C GLU A 307 9.08 3.34 18.26
N LYS A 308 8.80 3.37 16.94
CA LYS A 308 7.93 4.40 16.33
C LYS A 308 6.45 4.11 16.59
N ILE A 309 6.08 2.84 16.71
CA ILE A 309 4.74 2.46 17.16
C ILE A 309 4.54 2.79 18.65
N ASP A 310 5.53 2.52 19.51
CA ASP A 310 5.46 2.95 20.92
C ASP A 310 5.31 4.46 21.04
N PHE A 311 6.04 5.21 20.21
CA PHE A 311 5.93 6.65 20.16
C PHE A 311 4.55 7.11 19.69
N LEU A 312 4.01 6.55 18.59
CA LEU A 312 2.68 6.88 18.09
C LEU A 312 1.57 6.51 19.09
N ASP A 313 1.75 5.44 19.87
CA ASP A 313 0.82 5.03 20.91
C ASP A 313 0.71 6.12 22.02
N GLU A 314 1.84 6.69 22.42
CA GLU A 314 1.85 7.81 23.38
C GLU A 314 1.27 9.10 22.78
N VAL A 315 1.55 9.38 21.50
CA VAL A 315 0.91 10.48 20.78
C VAL A 315 -0.61 10.27 20.73
N ALA A 316 -1.06 9.08 20.33
CA ALA A 316 -2.48 8.77 20.25
C ALA A 316 -3.18 8.91 21.61
N LYS A 317 -2.59 8.36 22.69
CA LYS A 317 -3.12 8.52 24.07
C LYS A 317 -3.31 9.99 24.44
N THR A 318 -2.33 10.83 24.09
CA THR A 318 -2.35 12.25 24.40
C THR A 318 -3.35 13.03 23.56
N TYR A 319 -3.35 12.79 22.24
CA TYR A 319 -4.08 13.61 21.28
C TYR A 319 -5.51 13.16 21.01
N ILE A 320 -5.78 11.85 21.03
CA ILE A 320 -7.10 11.32 20.66
C ILE A 320 -7.78 10.54 21.80
N GLY A 321 -7.02 10.11 22.81
CA GLY A 321 -7.52 9.27 23.92
C GLY A 321 -7.32 7.78 23.66
N LYS A 322 -7.07 7.04 24.74
CA LYS A 322 -6.80 5.60 24.69
C LYS A 322 -7.94 4.75 24.14
N GLU A 323 -9.17 5.23 24.23
CA GLU A 323 -10.39 4.60 23.72
C GLU A 323 -10.44 4.54 22.19
N HIS A 324 -9.63 5.34 21.52
CA HIS A 324 -9.49 5.37 20.06
C HIS A 324 -8.31 4.55 19.54
N ILE A 325 -7.65 3.77 20.40
CA ILE A 325 -6.46 2.98 20.01
C ILE A 325 -6.80 1.51 19.98
N THR A 326 -6.46 0.87 18.87
CA THR A 326 -6.53 -0.58 18.70
C THR A 326 -5.15 -1.12 18.35
N HIS A 327 -4.75 -2.24 18.96
CA HIS A 327 -3.54 -2.96 18.59
C HIS A 327 -3.96 -4.24 17.84
N PRO A 328 -3.96 -4.24 16.50
CA PRO A 328 -4.36 -5.40 15.72
C PRO A 328 -3.52 -6.63 16.05
N GLU A 329 -4.16 -7.74 16.33
CA GLU A 329 -3.48 -9.00 16.64
C GLU A 329 -2.73 -9.52 15.42
N PHE A 330 -3.39 -9.51 14.26
CA PHE A 330 -2.85 -10.03 13.00
C PHE A 330 -2.53 -8.91 12.02
N PRO A 331 -1.43 -9.05 11.24
CA PRO A 331 -1.16 -8.20 10.08
C PRO A 331 -2.07 -8.57 8.91
N SER A 332 -2.16 -7.70 7.90
CA SER A 332 -2.90 -7.96 6.66
C SER A 332 -2.03 -8.62 5.60
N MET A 333 -2.65 -9.49 4.77
CA MET A 333 -2.03 -10.02 3.56
C MET A 333 -2.12 -9.09 2.35
N CYS A 334 -2.75 -7.91 2.49
CA CYS A 334 -2.63 -6.83 1.51
C CYS A 334 -1.19 -6.31 1.48
N ALA A 335 -0.82 -5.66 0.39
CA ALA A 335 0.50 -5.06 0.22
C ALA A 335 0.37 -3.53 0.11
N GLU A 336 1.47 -2.82 0.38
CA GLU A 336 1.53 -1.36 0.42
C GLU A 336 2.96 -0.92 0.09
N ASP A 337 3.13 0.03 -0.81
CA ASP A 337 4.44 0.47 -1.27
C ASP A 337 5.13 1.47 -0.32
N PHE A 338 4.45 1.90 0.75
CA PHE A 338 5.07 2.58 1.89
C PHE A 338 6.23 1.76 2.49
N SER A 339 6.21 0.45 2.27
CA SER A 339 7.28 -0.48 2.64
C SER A 339 8.67 -0.02 2.18
N TYR A 340 8.79 0.57 0.99
CA TYR A 340 10.08 1.06 0.47
C TYR A 340 10.65 2.24 1.25
N TYR A 341 9.81 3.06 1.87
CA TYR A 341 10.28 4.08 2.80
C TYR A 341 10.78 3.46 4.11
N LEU A 342 10.06 2.47 4.63
CA LEU A 342 10.43 1.79 5.88
C LEU A 342 11.69 0.92 5.74
N GLU A 343 12.05 0.48 4.53
CA GLU A 343 13.34 -0.16 4.26
C GLU A 343 14.53 0.81 4.40
N LYS A 344 14.28 2.11 4.20
CA LYS A 344 15.33 3.14 4.16
C LYS A 344 15.35 4.02 5.40
N PHE A 345 14.19 4.30 5.98
CA PHE A 345 14.01 5.23 7.08
C PHE A 345 13.25 4.60 8.24
N PRO A 346 13.60 4.89 9.49
CA PRO A 346 12.75 4.56 10.62
C PRO A 346 11.38 5.22 10.46
N GLY A 347 10.31 4.50 10.76
CA GLY A 347 8.98 5.06 10.59
C GLY A 347 7.87 4.11 10.99
N ALA A 348 6.65 4.56 10.78
CA ALA A 348 5.47 3.75 11.02
C ALA A 348 4.33 4.11 10.06
N PHE A 349 3.60 3.08 9.67
CA PHE A 349 2.35 3.14 8.95
C PHE A 349 1.24 2.69 9.88
N LEU A 350 0.17 3.47 9.98
CA LEU A 350 -0.95 3.15 10.85
C LEU A 350 -2.24 2.91 10.05
N TRP A 351 -3.16 2.17 10.63
CA TRP A 351 -4.50 2.01 10.08
C TRP A 351 -5.48 2.98 10.72
N LEU A 352 -6.30 3.62 9.91
CA LEU A 352 -7.36 4.52 10.35
C LEU A 352 -8.72 3.86 10.09
N GLY A 353 -9.41 3.45 11.14
CA GLY A 353 -10.66 2.71 11.06
C GLY A 353 -11.78 3.52 10.39
N THR A 354 -12.37 2.94 9.35
CA THR A 354 -13.52 3.49 8.63
C THR A 354 -14.71 2.52 8.56
N GLY A 355 -14.63 1.38 9.28
CA GLY A 355 -15.62 0.32 9.23
C GLY A 355 -16.85 0.57 10.08
N LYS A 356 -18.01 0.25 9.51
CA LYS A 356 -19.31 0.11 10.15
C LYS A 356 -19.93 -1.21 9.69
N GLU A 357 -21.01 -1.63 10.33
CA GLU A 357 -21.73 -2.81 9.86
C GLU A 357 -22.18 -2.63 8.41
N GLY A 358 -21.76 -3.57 7.55
CA GLY A 358 -22.05 -3.55 6.12
C GLY A 358 -21.14 -2.66 5.27
N THR A 359 -20.07 -2.06 5.83
CA THR A 359 -19.09 -1.32 5.02
C THR A 359 -18.41 -2.26 4.00
N PRO A 360 -18.47 -1.94 2.70
CA PRO A 360 -17.77 -2.72 1.68
C PRO A 360 -16.26 -2.70 1.91
N ALA A 361 -15.57 -3.77 1.50
CA ALA A 361 -14.11 -3.84 1.51
C ALA A 361 -13.51 -2.80 0.55
N LEU A 362 -12.22 -2.52 0.73
CA LEU A 362 -11.41 -1.77 -0.24
C LEU A 362 -11.50 -2.41 -1.63
N HIS A 363 -11.31 -1.62 -2.69
CA HIS A 363 -11.45 -2.00 -4.10
C HIS A 363 -12.86 -2.39 -4.53
N ASN A 364 -13.87 -2.28 -3.65
CA ASN A 364 -15.26 -2.51 -4.01
C ASN A 364 -15.88 -1.25 -4.62
N ALA A 365 -16.66 -1.42 -5.68
CA ALA A 365 -17.35 -0.33 -6.38
C ALA A 365 -18.33 0.50 -5.50
N SER A 366 -18.73 -0.04 -4.37
CA SER A 366 -19.59 0.62 -3.39
C SER A 366 -18.85 1.08 -2.13
N PHE A 367 -17.51 1.02 -2.12
CA PHE A 367 -16.73 1.53 -0.99
C PHE A 367 -16.94 3.03 -0.83
N ALA A 368 -17.18 3.47 0.39
CA ALA A 368 -17.31 4.88 0.73
C ALA A 368 -16.63 5.16 2.07
N LEU A 369 -15.66 6.03 2.05
CA LEU A 369 -14.95 6.48 3.24
C LEU A 369 -15.89 7.30 4.14
N ASP A 370 -15.92 7.00 5.43
CA ASP A 370 -16.62 7.82 6.42
C ASP A 370 -15.83 9.10 6.74
N GLU A 371 -16.34 10.26 6.32
CA GLU A 371 -15.65 11.55 6.49
C GLU A 371 -15.43 11.95 7.97
N SER A 372 -16.11 11.30 8.91
CA SER A 372 -15.93 11.56 10.34
C SER A 372 -14.55 11.16 10.89
N ILE A 373 -13.78 10.35 10.12
CA ILE A 373 -12.41 9.95 10.48
C ILE A 373 -11.36 11.00 10.11
N LEU A 374 -11.66 11.93 9.20
CA LEU A 374 -10.69 12.92 8.71
C LEU A 374 -10.03 13.71 9.84
N PRO A 375 -10.76 14.23 10.86
CA PRO A 375 -10.13 14.92 11.97
C PRO A 375 -9.13 14.05 12.74
N LEU A 376 -9.43 12.76 12.88
CA LEU A 376 -8.60 11.83 13.62
C LEU A 376 -7.25 11.61 12.92
N GLY A 377 -7.28 11.41 11.60
CA GLY A 377 -6.08 11.30 10.78
C GLY A 377 -5.22 12.57 10.84
N ILE A 378 -5.83 13.75 10.68
CA ILE A 378 -5.15 15.05 10.76
C ILE A 378 -4.46 15.23 12.12
N ILE A 379 -5.17 14.93 13.22
CA ILE A 379 -4.64 15.07 14.57
C ILE A 379 -3.46 14.11 14.79
N MET A 380 -3.56 12.88 14.30
CA MET A 380 -2.47 11.89 14.42
C MET A 380 -1.22 12.32 13.65
N GLU A 381 -1.34 12.74 12.40
CA GLU A 381 -0.20 13.17 11.58
C GLU A 381 0.44 14.45 12.12
N ALA A 382 -0.37 15.47 12.43
CA ALA A 382 0.15 16.72 12.99
C ALA A 382 0.79 16.51 14.36
N GLY A 383 0.16 15.71 15.23
CA GLY A 383 0.67 15.36 16.55
C GLY A 383 1.98 14.58 16.48
N ALA A 384 2.08 13.59 15.58
CA ALA A 384 3.31 12.83 15.34
C ALA A 384 4.46 13.75 14.96
N CYS A 385 4.27 14.67 14.01
CA CYS A 385 5.29 15.62 13.59
C CYS A 385 5.72 16.55 14.74
N LEU A 386 4.77 17.17 15.44
CA LEU A 386 5.07 18.10 16.52
C LEU A 386 5.83 17.44 17.66
N GLU A 387 5.43 16.23 18.06
CA GLU A 387 6.09 15.51 19.16
C GLU A 387 7.44 14.89 18.74
N THR A 388 7.60 14.48 17.47
CA THR A 388 8.91 14.04 16.94
C THR A 388 9.91 15.19 16.95
N LEU A 389 9.49 16.36 16.46
CA LEU A 389 10.35 17.54 16.35
C LEU A 389 10.60 18.24 17.69
N ALA A 390 9.74 18.06 18.70
CA ALA A 390 9.94 18.61 20.03
C ALA A 390 10.97 17.83 20.87
N LYS A 391 11.35 16.60 20.47
CA LYS A 391 12.36 15.81 21.18
C LYS A 391 13.76 16.28 20.77
N GLU A 392 14.54 16.72 21.76
CA GLU A 392 15.96 17.05 21.63
C GLU A 392 16.83 15.82 21.28
#